data_55c80980826d8e3ca59739fec4f3a04e
#
_entry.id   55c80980826d8e3ca59739fec4f3a04e
#
_cell.length_a   1.000
_cell.length_b   1.000
_cell.length_c   1.000
_cell.angle_alpha   90.00
_cell.angle_beta   90.00
_cell.angle_gamma   90.00
#
_symmetry.space_group_name_H-M   'P 1'
#
loop_
_entity.id
_entity.type
_entity.pdbx_description
1 polymer ?
#
loop_
_entity_poly.entity_id
_entity_poly.type
_entity_poly.pdbx_seq_one_letter_code
_entity_poly.pdbx_strand_id
1 'polypeptide(L)'
;MLKENLSFIGVCALVFAALLGLAYLFERTVCHDLQRRSRSRNISYVAMFSALGGVLMLLEIPLFFAPGFYKMDLSELPVLMSAFYLGPVAGVITELLKVLLKLLLKGTSTAFVGDFANFVVGCTFVLPAAVIYHHHKTRRTAIVGMAVGTLCMTVFGSLFNALYLIPKFAELFHLPIDQIVAMGTAVNKGITSVPTLVLFAVVPVSYTHLRAHETCADLV
;
A
#
# COMPACT_ATOMS: atom_id res chain seq x y z
N MET A 1 16.68 16.84 15.34
CA MET A 1 16.36 15.40 15.49
C MET A 1 15.09 15.13 16.30
N LEU A 2 14.97 15.43 17.62
CA LEU A 2 13.76 15.08 18.38
C LEU A 2 12.47 15.79 17.87
N LYS A 3 12.54 17.07 17.54
CA LYS A 3 11.40 17.85 17.02
C LYS A 3 10.97 17.40 15.62
N GLU A 4 11.89 17.02 14.76
CA GLU A 4 11.61 16.52 13.40
C GLU A 4 10.97 15.15 13.45
N ASN A 5 11.44 14.25 14.31
CA ASN A 5 10.81 12.94 14.52
C ASN A 5 9.39 13.07 15.11
N LEU A 6 9.17 14.03 16.02
CA LEU A 6 7.85 14.28 16.60
C LEU A 6 6.87 14.82 15.56
N SER A 7 7.34 15.73 14.70
CA SER A 7 6.55 16.24 13.57
C SER A 7 6.17 15.14 12.58
N PHE A 8 7.12 14.24 12.24
CA PHE A 8 6.86 13.10 11.38
C PHE A 8 5.83 12.14 11.97
N ILE A 9 5.97 11.79 13.25
CA ILE A 9 5.00 10.93 13.96
C ILE A 9 3.60 11.59 13.98
N GLY A 10 3.54 12.90 14.20
CA GLY A 10 2.28 13.65 14.16
C GLY A 10 1.59 13.59 12.79
N VAL A 11 2.36 13.76 11.70
CA VAL A 11 1.85 13.62 10.33
C VAL A 11 1.37 12.19 10.06
N CYS A 12 2.11 11.17 10.46
CA CYS A 12 1.70 9.77 10.33
C CYS A 12 0.40 9.48 11.06
N ALA A 13 0.25 9.97 12.30
CA ALA A 13 -0.95 9.79 13.09
C ALA A 13 -2.18 10.52 12.46
N LEU A 14 -1.96 11.72 11.92
CA LEU A 14 -3.00 12.50 11.26
C LEU A 14 -3.47 11.81 9.97
N VAL A 15 -2.54 11.36 9.14
CA VAL A 15 -2.86 10.62 7.90
C VAL A 15 -3.59 9.32 8.21
N PHE A 16 -3.15 8.57 9.22
CA PHE A 16 -3.84 7.38 9.68
C PHE A 16 -5.28 7.67 10.15
N ALA A 17 -5.47 8.71 10.98
CA ALA A 17 -6.80 9.12 11.42
C ALA A 17 -7.69 9.56 10.26
N ALA A 18 -7.13 10.27 9.25
CA ALA A 18 -7.86 10.67 8.05
C ALA A 18 -8.29 9.47 7.21
N LEU A 19 -7.40 8.49 6.98
CA LEU A 19 -7.71 7.27 6.24
C LEU A 19 -8.74 6.40 6.95
N LEU A 20 -8.63 6.26 8.29
CA LEU A 20 -9.65 5.58 9.10
C LEU A 20 -10.99 6.30 9.06
N GLY A 21 -10.99 7.63 9.17
CA GLY A 21 -12.21 8.45 9.06
C GLY A 21 -12.88 8.29 7.71
N LEU A 22 -12.09 8.31 6.62
CA LEU A 22 -12.57 8.08 5.26
C LEU A 22 -13.14 6.66 5.10
N ALA A 23 -12.43 5.64 5.58
CA ALA A 23 -12.89 4.25 5.57
C ALA A 23 -14.21 4.08 6.34
N TYR A 24 -14.33 4.71 7.51
CA TYR A 24 -15.55 4.69 8.32
C TYR A 24 -16.72 5.38 7.62
N LEU A 25 -16.48 6.52 6.97
CA LEU A 25 -17.51 7.21 6.18
C LEU A 25 -18.01 6.32 5.04
N PHE A 26 -17.11 5.68 4.31
CA PHE A 26 -17.47 4.74 3.24
C PHE A 26 -18.20 3.51 3.78
N GLU A 27 -17.76 2.94 4.88
CA GLU A 27 -18.44 1.80 5.51
C GLU A 27 -19.87 2.17 5.93
N ARG A 28 -20.07 3.34 6.50
CA ARG A 28 -21.40 3.83 6.90
C ARG A 28 -22.33 4.11 5.71
N THR A 29 -21.79 4.55 4.57
CA THR A 29 -22.59 4.92 3.38
C THR A 29 -22.88 3.72 2.47
N VAL A 30 -21.98 2.75 2.39
CA VAL A 30 -22.05 1.67 1.40
C VAL A 30 -22.32 0.29 2.05
N CYS A 31 -21.85 0.06 3.28
CA CYS A 31 -21.82 -1.26 3.89
C CYS A 31 -22.88 -1.46 4.99
N HIS A 32 -24.16 -1.29 4.68
CA HIS A 32 -25.24 -1.44 5.66
C HIS A 32 -25.34 -2.84 6.31
N ASP A 33 -24.92 -3.89 5.62
CA ASP A 33 -25.03 -5.28 6.07
C ASP A 33 -23.96 -5.75 7.06
N LEU A 34 -22.85 -5.01 7.22
CA LEU A 34 -21.71 -5.43 8.04
C LEU A 34 -21.95 -5.32 9.55
N GLN A 35 -22.94 -4.53 9.98
CA GLN A 35 -23.22 -4.29 11.39
C GLN A 35 -23.74 -5.51 12.17
N ARG A 36 -24.14 -6.60 11.49
CA ARG A 36 -24.70 -7.83 12.12
C ARG A 36 -23.65 -8.85 12.56
N ARG A 37 -22.34 -8.66 12.28
CA ARG A 37 -21.32 -9.67 12.61
C ARG A 37 -20.81 -9.53 14.04
N SER A 38 -20.52 -10.68 14.67
CA SER A 38 -19.91 -10.75 16.00
C SER A 38 -18.55 -10.03 16.02
N ARG A 39 -18.38 -9.08 16.92
CA ARG A 39 -17.17 -8.26 17.08
C ARG A 39 -15.91 -9.13 17.30
N SER A 40 -16.04 -10.16 18.11
CA SER A 40 -14.95 -11.09 18.43
C SER A 40 -14.45 -11.82 17.17
N ARG A 41 -15.36 -12.29 16.31
CA ARG A 41 -15.03 -12.98 15.08
C ARG A 41 -14.33 -12.05 14.08
N ASN A 42 -14.75 -10.80 13.97
CA ASN A 42 -14.10 -9.82 13.08
C ASN A 42 -12.66 -9.55 13.52
N ILE A 43 -12.41 -9.41 14.82
CA ILE A 43 -11.05 -9.22 15.37
C ILE A 43 -10.15 -10.42 15.02
N SER A 44 -10.66 -11.64 15.17
CA SER A 44 -9.89 -12.85 14.80
C SER A 44 -9.52 -12.92 13.32
N TYR A 45 -10.44 -12.57 12.43
CA TYR A 45 -10.16 -12.50 10.99
C TYR A 45 -9.14 -11.42 10.64
N VAL A 46 -9.27 -10.20 11.19
CA VAL A 46 -8.31 -9.12 10.99
C VAL A 46 -6.92 -9.56 11.46
N ALA A 47 -6.81 -10.18 12.64
CA ALA A 47 -5.54 -10.68 13.14
C ALA A 47 -4.92 -11.75 12.22
N MET A 48 -5.74 -12.69 11.71
CA MET A 48 -5.29 -13.74 10.80
C MET A 48 -4.80 -13.16 9.48
N PHE A 49 -5.57 -12.26 8.85
CA PHE A 49 -5.17 -11.63 7.57
C PHE A 49 -3.96 -10.72 7.75
N SER A 50 -3.85 -10.01 8.88
CA SER A 50 -2.68 -9.19 9.19
C SER A 50 -1.42 -10.03 9.37
N ALA A 51 -1.52 -11.17 10.07
CA ALA A 51 -0.41 -12.10 10.24
C ALA A 51 0.05 -12.68 8.90
N LEU A 52 -0.91 -13.12 8.06
CA LEU A 52 -0.60 -13.63 6.72
C LEU A 52 0.03 -12.54 5.83
N GLY A 53 -0.52 -11.32 5.85
CA GLY A 53 0.03 -10.17 5.13
C GLY A 53 1.44 -9.83 5.61
N GLY A 54 1.68 -9.81 6.92
CA GLY A 54 3.00 -9.57 7.52
C GLY A 54 4.03 -10.61 7.08
N VAL A 55 3.68 -11.89 7.07
CA VAL A 55 4.56 -12.97 6.57
C VAL A 55 4.86 -12.80 5.07
N LEU A 56 3.84 -12.53 4.25
CA LEU A 56 4.03 -12.31 2.81
C LEU A 56 4.88 -11.06 2.51
N MET A 57 4.77 -10.03 3.33
CA MET A 57 5.61 -8.83 3.23
C MET A 57 7.09 -9.10 3.54
N LEU A 58 7.43 -10.16 4.26
CA LEU A 58 8.82 -10.58 4.46
C LEU A 58 9.42 -11.23 3.22
N LEU A 59 8.57 -11.79 2.34
CA LEU A 59 8.96 -12.40 1.06
C LEU A 59 9.07 -11.32 -0.04
N GLU A 60 9.95 -10.34 0.18
CA GLU A 60 10.21 -9.27 -0.77
C GLU A 60 10.96 -9.79 -2.00
N ILE A 61 10.43 -9.55 -3.17
CA ILE A 61 11.07 -9.87 -4.46
C ILE A 61 11.69 -8.59 -5.01
N PRO A 62 13.03 -8.49 -5.09
CA PRO A 62 13.67 -7.32 -5.67
C PRO A 62 13.35 -7.24 -7.17
N LEU A 63 13.05 -6.04 -7.64
CA LEU A 63 12.76 -5.79 -9.05
C LEU A 63 14.06 -5.60 -9.83
N PHE A 64 14.34 -6.49 -10.77
CA PHE A 64 15.56 -6.46 -11.59
C PHE A 64 15.62 -5.29 -12.59
N PHE A 65 14.48 -4.63 -12.85
CA PHE A 65 14.35 -3.51 -13.77
C PHE A 65 14.23 -2.14 -13.08
N ALA A 66 14.32 -2.09 -11.76
CA ALA A 66 14.20 -0.89 -10.95
C ALA A 66 15.32 -0.79 -9.91
N PRO A 67 15.62 0.40 -9.38
CA PRO A 67 16.58 0.55 -8.28
C PRO A 67 16.27 -0.37 -7.10
N GLY A 68 17.30 -0.87 -6.41
CA GLY A 68 17.19 -1.92 -5.39
C GLY A 68 16.33 -1.59 -4.15
N PHE A 69 15.88 -0.34 -3.99
CA PHE A 69 14.92 0.03 -2.95
C PHE A 69 13.46 -0.22 -3.35
N TYR A 70 13.18 -0.49 -4.65
CA TYR A 70 11.87 -0.93 -5.11
C TYR A 70 11.77 -2.45 -5.03
N LYS A 71 10.82 -2.91 -4.24
CA LYS A 71 10.54 -4.32 -4.02
C LYS A 71 9.05 -4.56 -4.20
N MET A 72 8.71 -5.74 -4.66
CA MET A 72 7.33 -6.20 -4.79
C MET A 72 7.07 -7.31 -3.78
N ASP A 73 5.93 -7.30 -3.16
CA ASP A 73 5.44 -8.35 -2.30
C ASP A 73 3.97 -8.68 -2.60
N LEU A 74 3.49 -9.78 -2.08
CA LEU A 74 2.10 -10.24 -2.24
C LEU A 74 1.23 -9.92 -1.01
N SER A 75 1.71 -9.07 -0.12
CA SER A 75 1.07 -8.77 1.16
C SER A 75 -0.27 -8.03 1.04
N GLU A 76 -0.50 -7.35 -0.08
CA GLU A 76 -1.76 -6.66 -0.36
C GLU A 76 -2.94 -7.63 -0.54
N LEU A 77 -2.67 -8.89 -0.90
CA LEU A 77 -3.70 -9.89 -1.17
C LEU A 77 -4.52 -10.23 0.09
N PRO A 78 -3.92 -10.60 1.24
CA PRO A 78 -4.67 -10.79 2.48
C PRO A 78 -5.41 -9.53 2.94
N VAL A 79 -4.82 -8.35 2.73
CA VAL A 79 -5.46 -7.07 3.09
C VAL A 79 -6.71 -6.85 2.27
N LEU A 80 -6.64 -7.08 0.96
CA LEU A 80 -7.79 -6.97 0.06
C LEU A 80 -8.89 -7.98 0.44
N MET A 81 -8.52 -9.23 0.76
CA MET A 81 -9.47 -10.22 1.27
C MET A 81 -10.14 -9.77 2.57
N SER A 82 -9.38 -9.19 3.50
CA SER A 82 -9.93 -8.61 4.73
C SER A 82 -10.93 -7.50 4.42
N ALA A 83 -10.57 -6.58 3.49
CA ALA A 83 -11.42 -5.46 3.09
C ALA A 83 -12.72 -5.93 2.39
N PHE A 84 -12.65 -6.94 1.52
CA PHE A 84 -13.81 -7.49 0.85
C PHE A 84 -14.72 -8.27 1.79
N TYR A 85 -14.15 -9.00 2.75
CA TYR A 85 -14.92 -9.82 3.66
C TYR A 85 -15.48 -9.05 4.85
N LEU A 86 -14.71 -8.13 5.43
CA LEU A 86 -15.04 -7.42 6.68
C LEU A 86 -15.39 -5.94 6.49
N GLY A 87 -15.02 -5.35 5.36
CA GLY A 87 -15.27 -3.95 5.03
C GLY A 87 -14.03 -3.06 4.96
N PRO A 88 -14.19 -1.82 4.46
CA PRO A 88 -13.09 -0.88 4.26
C PRO A 88 -12.28 -0.57 5.53
N VAL A 89 -12.95 -0.41 6.67
CA VAL A 89 -12.29 -0.14 7.96
C VAL A 89 -11.38 -1.30 8.36
N ALA A 90 -11.86 -2.54 8.22
CA ALA A 90 -11.04 -3.73 8.50
C ALA A 90 -9.84 -3.81 7.57
N GLY A 91 -9.99 -3.43 6.29
CA GLY A 91 -8.88 -3.33 5.34
C GLY A 91 -7.79 -2.38 5.80
N VAL A 92 -8.13 -1.16 6.20
CA VAL A 92 -7.16 -0.16 6.71
C VAL A 92 -6.46 -0.64 7.98
N ILE A 93 -7.20 -1.27 8.90
CA ILE A 93 -6.62 -1.82 10.13
C ILE A 93 -5.68 -2.98 9.81
N THR A 94 -6.06 -3.88 8.90
CA THR A 94 -5.21 -4.99 8.44
C THR A 94 -3.93 -4.48 7.81
N GLU A 95 -4.01 -3.44 6.97
CA GLU A 95 -2.87 -2.79 6.34
C GLU A 95 -1.90 -2.21 7.38
N LEU A 96 -2.41 -1.49 8.38
CA LEU A 96 -1.59 -0.98 9.48
C LEU A 96 -0.89 -2.11 10.25
N LEU A 97 -1.66 -3.13 10.65
CA LEU A 97 -1.11 -4.24 11.44
C LEU A 97 -0.07 -5.04 10.65
N LYS A 98 -0.27 -5.23 9.34
CA LYS A 98 0.71 -5.84 8.43
C LYS A 98 2.05 -5.10 8.49
N VAL A 99 2.02 -3.78 8.33
CA VAL A 99 3.23 -2.93 8.36
C VAL A 99 3.88 -2.96 9.74
N LEU A 100 3.10 -2.89 10.82
CA LEU A 100 3.63 -3.00 12.19
C LEU A 100 4.29 -4.35 12.44
N LEU A 101 3.69 -5.46 11.98
CA LEU A 101 4.29 -6.79 12.10
C LEU A 101 5.61 -6.89 11.34
N LYS A 102 5.68 -6.35 10.12
CA LYS A 102 6.95 -6.29 9.36
C LYS A 102 8.01 -5.48 10.10
N LEU A 103 7.64 -4.35 10.68
CA LEU A 103 8.56 -3.52 11.48
C LEU A 103 9.07 -4.27 12.71
N LEU A 104 8.24 -5.05 13.39
CA LEU A 104 8.64 -5.85 14.55
C LEU A 104 9.56 -7.01 14.17
N LEU A 105 9.32 -7.67 13.02
CA LEU A 105 10.05 -8.87 12.61
C LEU A 105 11.36 -8.55 11.87
N LYS A 106 11.37 -7.56 11.00
CA LYS A 106 12.51 -7.23 10.11
C LYS A 106 13.14 -5.87 10.41
N GLY A 107 12.46 -5.02 11.16
CA GLY A 107 12.86 -3.63 11.37
C GLY A 107 12.63 -2.77 10.14
N THR A 108 13.20 -1.56 10.15
CA THR A 108 13.14 -0.63 9.03
C THR A 108 14.51 -0.42 8.42
N SER A 109 14.59 -0.43 7.09
CA SER A 109 15.79 -0.06 6.32
C SER A 109 15.76 1.40 5.83
N THR A 110 14.60 2.07 5.97
CA THR A 110 14.33 3.39 5.40
C THR A 110 13.88 4.41 6.45
N ALA A 111 14.28 4.23 7.72
CA ALA A 111 13.91 5.07 8.86
C ALA A 111 12.40 5.37 8.92
N PHE A 112 11.57 4.35 8.75
CA PHE A 112 10.09 4.38 8.75
C PHE A 112 9.43 5.09 7.56
N VAL A 113 10.16 5.85 6.74
CA VAL A 113 9.59 6.61 5.61
C VAL A 113 9.01 5.67 4.55
N GLY A 114 9.74 4.61 4.18
CA GLY A 114 9.27 3.61 3.21
C GLY A 114 8.11 2.78 3.74
N ASP A 115 8.13 2.44 5.04
CA ASP A 115 7.06 1.67 5.67
C ASP A 115 5.75 2.48 5.75
N PHE A 116 5.86 3.77 6.07
CA PHE A 116 4.74 4.70 6.03
C PHE A 116 4.21 4.88 4.60
N ALA A 117 5.11 5.01 3.62
CA ALA A 117 4.72 5.09 2.22
C ALA A 117 3.95 3.84 1.77
N ASN A 118 4.41 2.65 2.15
CA ASN A 118 3.74 1.38 1.85
C ASN A 118 2.32 1.37 2.43
N PHE A 119 2.15 1.76 3.71
CA PHE A 119 0.84 1.87 4.34
C PHE A 119 -0.11 2.81 3.57
N VAL A 120 0.34 4.03 3.24
CA VAL A 120 -0.50 5.03 2.56
C VAL A 120 -0.87 4.59 1.15
N VAL A 121 0.10 4.07 0.39
CA VAL A 121 -0.11 3.57 -0.98
C VAL A 121 -1.00 2.33 -0.98
N GLY A 122 -0.82 1.40 -0.05
CA GLY A 122 -1.70 0.24 0.13
C GLY A 122 -3.14 0.65 0.43
N CYS A 123 -3.36 1.62 1.33
CA CYS A 123 -4.71 2.15 1.59
C CYS A 123 -5.35 2.79 0.35
N THR A 124 -4.58 3.47 -0.52
CA THR A 124 -5.12 4.05 -1.77
C THR A 124 -5.51 3.00 -2.80
N PHE A 125 -5.00 1.78 -2.69
CA PHE A 125 -5.44 0.61 -3.45
C PHE A 125 -6.69 -0.03 -2.84
N VAL A 126 -6.62 -0.36 -1.56
CA VAL A 126 -7.61 -1.18 -0.87
C VAL A 126 -8.94 -0.47 -0.67
N LEU A 127 -8.94 0.85 -0.36
CA LEU A 127 -10.16 1.60 -0.10
C LEU A 127 -11.11 1.66 -1.30
N PRO A 128 -10.71 2.14 -2.50
CA PRO A 128 -11.62 2.19 -3.64
C PRO A 128 -12.04 0.79 -4.09
N ALA A 129 -11.15 -0.21 -4.02
CA ALA A 129 -11.49 -1.59 -4.34
C ALA A 129 -12.60 -2.13 -3.41
N ALA A 130 -12.47 -1.92 -2.11
CA ALA A 130 -13.48 -2.34 -1.13
C ALA A 130 -14.83 -1.63 -1.32
N VAL A 131 -14.81 -0.32 -1.54
CA VAL A 131 -16.04 0.48 -1.74
C VAL A 131 -16.82 -0.01 -2.96
N ILE A 132 -16.14 -0.21 -4.10
CA ILE A 132 -16.78 -0.70 -5.34
C ILE A 132 -17.33 -2.11 -5.14
N TYR A 133 -16.59 -2.99 -4.48
CA TYR A 133 -17.04 -4.35 -4.22
C TYR A 133 -18.26 -4.40 -3.31
N HIS A 134 -18.30 -3.60 -2.26
CA HIS A 134 -19.41 -3.59 -1.30
C HIS A 134 -20.70 -2.97 -1.85
N HIS A 135 -20.61 -2.18 -2.93
CA HIS A 135 -21.81 -1.65 -3.60
C HIS A 135 -22.63 -2.78 -4.27
N HIS A 136 -21.96 -3.72 -4.95
CA HIS A 136 -22.56 -4.92 -5.50
C HIS A 136 -21.58 -6.09 -5.34
N LYS A 137 -21.82 -7.00 -4.41
CA LYS A 137 -20.93 -8.13 -4.07
C LYS A 137 -20.94 -9.19 -5.17
N THR A 138 -20.28 -8.89 -6.31
CA THR A 138 -20.15 -9.80 -7.45
C THR A 138 -18.67 -9.91 -7.86
N ARG A 139 -18.33 -11.01 -8.55
CA ARG A 139 -16.99 -11.20 -9.12
C ARG A 139 -16.60 -10.07 -10.07
N ARG A 140 -17.54 -9.56 -10.87
CA ARG A 140 -17.28 -8.45 -11.80
C ARG A 140 -16.92 -7.16 -11.06
N THR A 141 -17.64 -6.83 -10.00
CA THR A 141 -17.34 -5.64 -9.19
C THR A 141 -16.05 -5.78 -8.39
N ALA A 142 -15.65 -6.98 -7.99
CA ALA A 142 -14.35 -7.24 -7.41
C ALA A 142 -13.22 -6.90 -8.40
N ILE A 143 -13.29 -7.41 -9.63
CA ILE A 143 -12.30 -7.14 -10.69
C ILE A 143 -12.26 -5.64 -11.02
N VAL A 144 -13.43 -5.00 -11.22
CA VAL A 144 -13.50 -3.56 -11.49
C VAL A 144 -12.94 -2.74 -10.32
N GLY A 145 -13.28 -3.14 -9.08
CA GLY A 145 -12.75 -2.51 -7.87
C GLY A 145 -11.23 -2.57 -7.79
N MET A 146 -10.65 -3.73 -8.08
CA MET A 146 -9.19 -3.90 -8.11
C MET A 146 -8.56 -3.08 -9.24
N ALA A 147 -9.14 -3.02 -10.43
CA ALA A 147 -8.65 -2.21 -11.55
C ALA A 147 -8.65 -0.71 -11.20
N VAL A 148 -9.75 -0.21 -10.62
CA VAL A 148 -9.84 1.18 -10.16
C VAL A 148 -8.88 1.45 -9.02
N GLY A 149 -8.78 0.53 -8.05
CA GLY A 149 -7.82 0.63 -6.94
C GLY A 149 -6.38 0.71 -7.45
N THR A 150 -6.00 -0.12 -8.42
CA THR A 150 -4.67 -0.09 -9.04
C THR A 150 -4.43 1.24 -9.77
N LEU A 151 -5.42 1.77 -10.47
CA LEU A 151 -5.31 3.08 -11.12
C LEU A 151 -5.06 4.19 -10.07
N CYS A 152 -5.87 4.22 -9.00
CA CYS A 152 -5.70 5.16 -7.89
C CYS A 152 -4.32 5.04 -7.23
N MET A 153 -3.88 3.81 -6.95
CA MET A 153 -2.56 3.51 -6.40
C MET A 153 -1.44 3.99 -7.33
N THR A 154 -1.57 3.75 -8.64
CA THR A 154 -0.55 4.16 -9.62
C THR A 154 -0.42 5.67 -9.68
N VAL A 155 -1.53 6.39 -9.80
CA VAL A 155 -1.53 7.86 -9.88
C VAL A 155 -1.01 8.46 -8.56
N PHE A 156 -1.62 8.08 -7.45
CA PHE A 156 -1.24 8.59 -6.13
C PHE A 156 0.18 8.17 -5.76
N GLY A 157 0.54 6.91 -5.94
CA GLY A 157 1.87 6.39 -5.64
C GLY A 157 2.96 7.05 -6.47
N SER A 158 2.70 7.33 -7.75
CA SER A 158 3.63 8.07 -8.61
C SER A 158 3.86 9.49 -8.12
N LEU A 159 2.78 10.22 -7.80
CA LEU A 159 2.88 11.58 -7.26
C LEU A 159 3.57 11.58 -5.89
N PHE A 160 3.20 10.66 -5.01
CA PHE A 160 3.78 10.55 -3.67
C PHE A 160 5.27 10.19 -3.72
N ASN A 161 5.68 9.28 -4.60
CA ASN A 161 7.08 8.98 -4.85
C ASN A 161 7.86 10.19 -5.34
N ALA A 162 7.34 10.88 -6.39
CA ALA A 162 8.03 12.02 -6.99
C ALA A 162 8.17 13.21 -6.03
N LEU A 163 7.10 13.54 -5.30
CA LEU A 163 7.04 14.76 -4.49
C LEU A 163 7.54 14.58 -3.06
N TYR A 164 7.41 13.39 -2.50
CA TYR A 164 7.72 13.14 -1.08
C TYR A 164 8.83 12.11 -0.89
N LEU A 165 8.70 10.93 -1.49
CA LEU A 165 9.57 9.80 -1.16
C LEU A 165 10.99 9.99 -1.66
N ILE A 166 11.16 10.40 -2.94
CA ILE A 166 12.50 10.60 -3.53
C ILE A 166 13.25 11.74 -2.85
N PRO A 167 12.67 12.94 -2.63
CA PRO A 167 13.34 13.99 -1.85
C PRO A 167 13.68 13.55 -0.43
N LYS A 168 12.79 12.81 0.23
CA LYS A 168 13.04 12.34 1.61
C LYS A 168 14.12 11.27 1.67
N PHE A 169 14.23 10.40 0.68
CA PHE A 169 15.35 9.47 0.55
C PHE A 169 16.67 10.18 0.27
N ALA A 170 16.67 11.21 -0.59
CA ALA A 170 17.85 12.03 -0.84
C ALA A 170 18.39 12.65 0.45
N GLU A 171 17.50 13.21 1.27
CA GLU A 171 17.82 13.77 2.57
C GLU A 171 18.32 12.70 3.56
N LEU A 172 17.63 11.57 3.67
CA LEU A 172 17.91 10.49 4.62
C LEU A 172 19.25 9.81 4.35
N PHE A 173 19.56 9.55 3.08
CA PHE A 173 20.79 8.87 2.66
C PHE A 173 21.92 9.85 2.35
N HIS A 174 21.70 11.17 2.52
CA HIS A 174 22.65 12.23 2.16
C HIS A 174 23.16 12.10 0.71
N LEU A 175 22.29 11.65 -0.20
CA LEU A 175 22.60 11.47 -1.61
C LEU A 175 21.92 12.57 -2.43
N PRO A 176 22.66 13.28 -3.33
CA PRO A 176 22.02 14.18 -4.26
C PRO A 176 21.03 13.43 -5.17
N ILE A 177 19.94 14.08 -5.55
CA ILE A 177 18.87 13.48 -6.38
C ILE A 177 19.43 12.91 -7.69
N ASP A 178 20.45 13.58 -8.26
CA ASP A 178 21.12 13.11 -9.48
C ASP A 178 21.78 11.73 -9.32
N GLN A 179 22.28 11.40 -8.14
CA GLN A 179 22.83 10.07 -7.87
C GLN A 179 21.72 9.01 -7.77
N ILE A 180 20.56 9.35 -7.23
CA ILE A 180 19.40 8.45 -7.19
C ILE A 180 18.91 8.17 -8.61
N VAL A 181 18.86 9.20 -9.46
CA VAL A 181 18.54 9.04 -10.90
C VAL A 181 19.60 8.19 -11.60
N ALA A 182 20.89 8.43 -11.32
CA ALA A 182 21.99 7.65 -11.89
C ALA A 182 21.93 6.16 -11.50
N MET A 183 21.51 5.81 -10.27
CA MET A 183 21.23 4.43 -9.87
C MET A 183 20.12 3.81 -10.72
N GLY A 184 19.08 4.57 -11.05
CA GLY A 184 18.03 4.16 -11.98
C GLY A 184 18.55 3.97 -13.41
N THR A 185 19.34 4.92 -13.91
CA THR A 185 19.96 4.86 -15.25
C THR A 185 20.89 3.66 -15.41
N ALA A 186 21.59 3.27 -14.35
CA ALA A 186 22.44 2.08 -14.35
C ALA A 186 21.64 0.78 -14.59
N VAL A 187 20.39 0.73 -14.14
CA VAL A 187 19.48 -0.41 -14.35
C VAL A 187 18.73 -0.28 -15.68
N ASN A 188 18.27 0.91 -16.03
CA ASN A 188 17.54 1.16 -17.26
C ASN A 188 17.95 2.51 -17.87
N LYS A 189 18.56 2.47 -19.06
CA LYS A 189 19.03 3.66 -19.78
C LYS A 189 17.93 4.67 -20.16
N GLY A 190 16.66 4.27 -20.12
CA GLY A 190 15.51 5.15 -20.31
C GLY A 190 15.23 6.09 -19.13
N ILE A 191 15.86 5.84 -17.97
CA ILE A 191 15.69 6.67 -16.77
C ILE A 191 16.70 7.82 -16.82
N THR A 192 16.22 9.01 -17.17
CA THR A 192 17.05 10.22 -17.33
C THR A 192 16.66 11.33 -16.35
N SER A 193 15.52 11.17 -15.65
CA SER A 193 14.97 12.19 -14.75
C SER A 193 14.10 11.56 -13.68
N VAL A 194 13.73 12.32 -12.63
CA VAL A 194 12.82 11.85 -11.58
C VAL A 194 11.47 11.35 -12.14
N PRO A 195 10.79 12.06 -13.08
CA PRO A 195 9.56 11.55 -13.68
C PRO A 195 9.74 10.23 -14.44
N THR A 196 10.83 10.07 -15.17
CA THR A 196 11.12 8.81 -15.88
C THR A 196 11.48 7.69 -14.90
N LEU A 197 12.17 7.98 -13.81
CA LEU A 197 12.44 7.02 -12.74
C LEU A 197 11.11 6.48 -12.16
N VAL A 198 10.18 7.37 -11.84
CA VAL A 198 8.86 7.00 -11.31
C VAL A 198 8.06 6.22 -12.37
N LEU A 199 8.06 6.65 -13.61
CA LEU A 199 7.35 5.98 -14.69
C LEU A 199 7.84 4.53 -14.90
N PHE A 200 9.15 4.33 -14.98
CA PHE A 200 9.74 3.01 -15.23
C PHE A 200 9.76 2.09 -14.02
N ALA A 201 9.67 2.63 -12.80
CA ALA A 201 9.63 1.83 -11.58
C ALA A 201 8.18 1.56 -11.13
N VAL A 202 7.32 2.58 -11.05
CA VAL A 202 5.99 2.46 -10.43
C VAL A 202 4.97 1.83 -11.39
N VAL A 203 4.97 2.20 -12.68
CA VAL A 203 3.97 1.69 -13.64
C VAL A 203 4.08 0.17 -13.85
N PRO A 204 5.27 -0.43 -14.08
CA PRO A 204 5.38 -1.87 -14.20
C PRO A 204 5.00 -2.62 -12.91
N VAL A 205 5.34 -2.05 -11.73
CA VAL A 205 4.94 -2.63 -10.43
C VAL A 205 3.43 -2.66 -10.30
N SER A 206 2.75 -1.57 -10.65
CA SER A 206 1.29 -1.49 -10.59
C SER A 206 0.63 -2.47 -11.57
N TYR A 207 1.21 -2.66 -12.76
CA TYR A 207 0.70 -3.62 -13.74
C TYR A 207 0.86 -5.07 -13.28
N THR A 208 2.03 -5.43 -12.72
CA THR A 208 2.26 -6.78 -12.17
C THR A 208 1.38 -7.04 -10.96
N HIS A 209 1.13 -6.02 -10.14
CA HIS A 209 0.22 -6.08 -9.01
C HIS A 209 -1.22 -6.38 -9.47
N LEU A 210 -1.71 -5.70 -10.51
CA LEU A 210 -3.02 -5.96 -11.10
C LEU A 210 -3.14 -7.41 -11.58
N ARG A 211 -2.15 -7.92 -12.32
CA ARG A 211 -2.15 -9.31 -12.83
C ARG A 211 -2.15 -10.34 -11.71
N ALA A 212 -1.40 -10.13 -10.64
CA ALA A 212 -1.38 -11.02 -9.49
C ALA A 212 -2.76 -11.07 -8.80
N HIS A 213 -3.48 -9.95 -8.75
CA HIS A 213 -4.79 -9.86 -8.15
C HIS A 213 -5.92 -10.40 -9.04
N GLU A 214 -5.80 -10.30 -10.39
CA GLU A 214 -6.77 -10.95 -11.30
C GLU A 214 -6.81 -12.45 -11.10
N THR A 215 -5.67 -13.12 -10.92
CA THR A 215 -5.62 -14.55 -10.62
C THR A 215 -6.24 -14.88 -9.26
N CYS A 216 -6.26 -13.96 -8.31
CA CYS A 216 -6.89 -14.16 -7.01
C CYS A 216 -8.41 -13.88 -7.02
N ALA A 217 -8.91 -13.07 -7.95
CA ALA A 217 -10.35 -12.89 -8.14
C ALA A 217 -11.05 -14.17 -8.61
N ASP A 218 -10.30 -15.13 -9.14
CA ASP A 218 -10.81 -16.47 -9.49
C ASP A 218 -11.04 -17.35 -8.25
N LEU A 219 -10.53 -16.94 -7.09
CA LEU A 219 -10.67 -17.66 -5.81
C LEU A 219 -11.80 -17.09 -4.91
N VAL A 220 -12.44 -15.99 -5.29
CA VAL A 220 -13.57 -15.34 -4.59
C VAL A 220 -14.88 -15.53 -5.37
#